data_7a6b38398b1034ae4d898a03124abaad
#
_entry.id   7a6b38398b1034ae4d898a03124abaad
#
_cell.length_a   1.000
_cell.length_b   1.000
_cell.length_c   1.000
_cell.angle_alpha   90.00
_cell.angle_beta   90.00
_cell.angle_gamma   90.00
#
_symmetry.space_group_name_H-M   'P 1'
#
loop_
_entity.id
_entity.type
_entity.pdbx_description
1 polymer ?
#
loop_
_entity_poly.entity_id
_entity_poly.type
_entity_poly.pdbx_seq_one_letter_code
_entity_poly.pdbx_strand_id
1 'polypeptide(L)'
;LKGDFAVYTDIDNTKVNHCWFRGGWWDPLTMAWNAIADGNIVENAPMQGEAPGASLYVPFKVKAGDTYSIRLHMAWYVPDSDIRIGADAVTENDKSSECPTVTKTETPQNYRPWYSTRFSSIDEIATYWSSQYDNLKNKTELFTNTFYDTTLPAEIIDAVSSNLSILKSPTV
;
A
#
# COMPACT_ATOMS: atom_id res chain seq x y z
N LEU A 1 -6.97 -6.89 10.66
CA LEU A 1 -6.13 -6.83 9.44
C LEU A 1 -4.66 -6.89 9.82
N LYS A 2 -3.90 -7.75 9.13
CA LYS A 2 -2.43 -7.78 9.21
C LYS A 2 -1.89 -7.54 7.82
N GLY A 3 -0.86 -6.72 7.73
CA GLY A 3 -0.24 -6.40 6.46
C GLY A 3 1.07 -5.67 6.63
N ASP A 4 1.80 -5.57 5.53
CA ASP A 4 3.08 -4.91 5.45
C ASP A 4 2.98 -3.69 4.54
N PHE A 5 3.78 -2.68 4.83
CA PHE A 5 3.92 -1.48 4.01
C PHE A 5 5.41 -1.17 3.82
N ALA A 6 5.83 -1.00 2.58
CA ALA A 6 7.20 -0.66 2.25
C ALA A 6 7.27 0.68 1.52
N VAL A 7 8.27 1.47 1.87
CA VAL A 7 8.68 2.69 1.17
C VAL A 7 10.15 2.56 0.82
N TYR A 8 10.50 2.73 -0.44
CA TYR A 8 11.88 2.53 -0.90
C TYR A 8 12.19 3.36 -2.15
N THR A 9 13.46 3.40 -2.53
CA THR A 9 13.96 4.08 -3.73
C THR A 9 15.02 3.23 -4.41
N ASP A 10 15.25 3.48 -5.70
CA ASP A 10 16.28 2.81 -6.51
C ASP A 10 17.68 3.46 -6.32
N ILE A 11 17.85 4.39 -5.37
CA ILE A 11 19.09 5.13 -5.16
C ILE A 11 19.98 4.41 -4.14
N ASP A 12 21.15 3.94 -4.57
CA ASP A 12 22.06 3.10 -3.77
C ASP A 12 22.59 3.75 -2.48
N ASN A 13 22.78 5.07 -2.46
CA ASN A 13 23.30 5.78 -1.30
C ASN A 13 22.22 6.24 -0.31
N THR A 14 21.03 5.67 -0.40
CA THR A 14 19.92 5.94 0.50
C THR A 14 20.26 5.51 1.92
N LYS A 15 19.93 6.36 2.89
CA LYS A 15 20.09 6.14 4.32
C LYS A 15 18.72 6.01 4.97
N VAL A 16 18.61 5.12 5.96
CA VAL A 16 17.33 4.82 6.60
C VAL A 16 17.42 5.01 8.10
N ASN A 17 16.54 5.84 8.62
CA ASN A 17 16.22 5.87 10.03
C ASN A 17 14.98 5.02 10.26
N HIS A 18 15.13 3.83 10.79
CA HIS A 18 14.03 2.90 11.01
C HIS A 18 13.14 3.26 12.20
N CYS A 19 13.60 4.13 13.08
CA CYS A 19 12.82 4.55 14.23
C CYS A 19 13.21 5.96 14.65
N TRP A 20 12.25 6.89 14.61
CA TRP A 20 12.44 8.20 15.21
C TRP A 20 12.58 8.08 16.73
N PHE A 21 13.04 9.17 17.35
CA PHE A 21 13.17 9.24 18.79
C PHE A 21 11.88 8.80 19.50
N ARG A 22 12.03 7.92 20.49
CA ARG A 22 10.94 7.44 21.34
C ARG A 22 11.26 7.80 22.79
N GLY A 23 10.70 8.88 23.28
CA GLY A 23 10.86 9.31 24.66
C GLY A 23 9.63 10.04 25.15
N GLY A 24 9.40 10.03 26.48
CA GLY A 24 8.20 10.57 27.09
C GLY A 24 8.12 12.10 27.17
N TRP A 25 9.21 12.81 26.85
CA TRP A 25 9.33 14.26 27.08
C TRP A 25 9.42 15.10 25.81
N TRP A 26 9.70 14.48 24.65
CA TRP A 26 9.93 15.18 23.40
C TRP A 26 9.06 14.59 22.30
N ASP A 27 8.50 15.48 21.50
CA ASP A 27 7.76 15.10 20.32
C ASP A 27 8.71 14.50 19.25
N PRO A 28 8.51 13.24 18.83
CA PRO A 28 9.37 12.58 17.85
C PRO A 28 9.45 13.32 16.51
N LEU A 29 8.34 13.94 16.09
CA LEU A 29 8.27 14.65 14.81
C LEU A 29 9.12 15.93 14.86
N THR A 30 9.03 16.70 15.94
CA THR A 30 9.85 17.90 16.14
C THR A 30 11.33 17.56 16.16
N MET A 31 11.73 16.46 16.83
CA MET A 31 13.10 16.02 16.83
C MET A 31 13.61 15.58 15.45
N ALA A 32 12.80 14.82 14.71
CA ALA A 32 13.11 14.44 13.34
C ALA A 32 13.25 15.67 12.43
N TRP A 33 12.35 16.64 12.58
CA TRP A 33 12.40 17.89 11.83
C TRP A 33 13.65 18.71 12.12
N ASN A 34 14.01 18.88 13.39
CA ASN A 34 15.19 19.62 13.78
C ASN A 34 16.49 18.94 13.25
N ALA A 35 16.57 17.61 13.31
CA ALA A 35 17.71 16.89 12.75
C ALA A 35 17.84 17.15 11.23
N ILE A 36 16.74 17.14 10.51
CA ILE A 36 16.71 17.42 9.06
C ILE A 36 17.11 18.90 8.79
N ALA A 37 16.55 19.83 9.55
CA ALA A 37 16.84 21.26 9.41
C ALA A 37 18.34 21.58 9.67
N ASP A 38 18.94 20.87 10.61
CA ASP A 38 20.37 20.97 10.95
C ASP A 38 21.29 20.20 9.94
N GLY A 39 20.70 19.52 8.96
CA GLY A 39 21.43 18.72 7.98
C GLY A 39 21.96 17.39 8.54
N ASN A 40 21.47 16.95 9.67
CA ASN A 40 21.88 15.71 10.30
C ASN A 40 21.12 14.51 9.72
N ILE A 41 21.86 13.49 9.29
CA ILE A 41 21.31 12.20 8.91
C ILE A 41 21.41 11.28 10.13
N VAL A 42 20.27 10.89 10.66
CA VAL A 42 20.17 9.96 11.79
C VAL A 42 19.81 8.59 11.25
N GLU A 43 20.64 7.58 11.54
CA GLU A 43 20.42 6.19 11.11
C GLU A 43 20.24 5.31 12.36
N ASN A 44 18.98 5.11 12.76
CA ASN A 44 18.65 4.16 13.82
C ASN A 44 18.33 2.80 13.23
N ALA A 45 18.75 1.74 13.89
CA ALA A 45 18.43 0.37 13.54
C ALA A 45 16.93 0.07 13.72
N PRO A 46 16.39 -0.94 13.04
CA PRO A 46 15.05 -1.44 13.30
C PRO A 46 14.89 -1.83 14.78
N MET A 47 13.74 -1.51 15.34
CA MET A 47 13.39 -1.88 16.71
C MET A 47 12.20 -2.84 16.73
N GLN A 48 12.07 -3.60 17.81
CA GLN A 48 10.88 -4.38 18.05
C GLN A 48 9.76 -3.48 18.62
N GLY A 49 8.54 -3.67 18.11
CA GLY A 49 7.35 -2.92 18.51
C GLY A 49 7.10 -1.69 17.66
N GLU A 50 6.19 -0.84 18.13
CA GLU A 50 5.75 0.33 17.41
C GLU A 50 6.81 1.43 17.38
N ALA A 51 7.12 1.94 16.20
CA ALA A 51 7.94 3.12 15.99
C ALA A 51 7.06 4.34 15.74
N PRO A 52 7.38 5.52 16.30
CA PRO A 52 6.61 6.75 16.04
C PRO A 52 6.72 7.23 14.59
N GLY A 53 7.73 6.77 13.86
CA GLY A 53 7.96 7.07 12.47
C GLY A 53 9.33 6.59 12.00
N ALA A 54 9.56 6.72 10.69
CA ALA A 54 10.81 6.39 10.03
C ALA A 54 11.15 7.47 8.98
N SER A 55 12.41 7.54 8.58
CA SER A 55 12.85 8.46 7.52
C SER A 55 13.71 7.76 6.50
N LEU A 56 13.50 8.12 5.24
CA LEU A 56 14.32 7.73 4.13
C LEU A 56 15.09 8.97 3.64
N TYR A 57 16.40 8.94 3.68
CA TYR A 57 17.25 10.03 3.27
C TYR A 57 17.95 9.69 1.96
N VAL A 58 17.82 10.56 0.96
CA VAL A 58 18.49 10.43 -0.33
C VAL A 58 19.43 11.64 -0.50
N PRO A 59 20.71 11.51 -0.13
CA PRO A 59 21.67 12.59 -0.31
C PRO A 59 21.95 12.81 -1.80
N PHE A 60 21.86 14.06 -2.24
CA PHE A 60 22.15 14.43 -3.62
C PHE A 60 22.79 15.83 -3.71
N LYS A 61 23.40 16.11 -4.86
CA LYS A 61 23.94 17.43 -5.18
C LYS A 61 23.42 17.85 -6.55
N VAL A 62 22.88 19.06 -6.63
CA VAL A 62 22.36 19.64 -7.87
C VAL A 62 23.11 20.94 -8.17
N LYS A 63 23.56 21.13 -9.40
CA LYS A 63 24.14 22.40 -9.84
C LYS A 63 23.04 23.41 -10.13
N ALA A 64 23.39 24.69 -10.13
CA ALA A 64 22.44 25.73 -10.47
C ALA A 64 21.87 25.52 -11.89
N GLY A 65 20.55 25.52 -12.01
CA GLY A 65 19.84 25.29 -13.27
C GLY A 65 19.58 23.82 -13.62
N ASP A 66 20.17 22.87 -12.90
CA ASP A 66 19.92 21.43 -13.10
C ASP A 66 18.70 20.94 -12.30
N THR A 67 18.15 19.82 -12.73
CA THR A 67 17.08 19.11 -12.04
C THR A 67 17.54 17.70 -11.69
N TYR A 68 17.20 17.24 -10.49
CA TYR A 68 17.42 15.87 -10.04
C TYR A 68 16.09 15.22 -9.64
N SER A 69 15.75 14.10 -10.23
CA SER A 69 14.51 13.38 -9.95
C SER A 69 14.78 12.14 -9.12
N ILE A 70 14.03 11.98 -8.06
CA ILE A 70 14.06 10.81 -7.17
C ILE A 70 12.74 10.09 -7.31
N ARG A 71 12.79 8.79 -7.61
CA ARG A 71 11.61 7.94 -7.62
C ARG A 71 11.43 7.34 -6.23
N LEU A 72 10.28 7.61 -5.65
CA LEU A 72 9.84 6.98 -4.41
C LEU A 72 8.82 5.90 -4.75
N HIS A 73 9.09 4.68 -4.31
CA HIS A 73 8.19 3.55 -4.44
C HIS A 73 7.46 3.30 -3.12
N MET A 74 6.20 2.95 -3.24
CA MET A 74 5.37 2.49 -2.13
C MET A 74 4.72 1.17 -2.51
N ALA A 75 4.76 0.21 -1.61
CA ALA A 75 4.10 -1.07 -1.76
C ALA A 75 3.31 -1.40 -0.50
N TRP A 76 2.14 -2.00 -0.70
CA TRP A 76 1.25 -2.40 0.38
C TRP A 76 0.82 -3.85 0.16
N TYR A 77 1.00 -4.69 1.17
CA TYR A 77 0.63 -6.08 1.13
C TYR A 77 -0.27 -6.43 2.31
N VAL A 78 -1.54 -6.73 2.05
CA VAL A 78 -2.53 -7.12 3.04
C VAL A 78 -3.15 -8.43 2.58
N PRO A 79 -2.52 -9.59 2.87
CA PRO A 79 -2.93 -10.89 2.33
C PRO A 79 -4.20 -11.44 2.96
N ASP A 80 -4.50 -11.01 4.17
CA ASP A 80 -5.64 -11.51 4.94
C ASP A 80 -6.62 -10.38 5.21
N SER A 81 -7.89 -10.63 5.00
CA SER A 81 -8.98 -9.70 5.28
C SER A 81 -9.89 -10.23 6.37
N ASP A 82 -10.63 -9.34 7.03
CA ASP A 82 -11.67 -9.71 7.99
C ASP A 82 -13.01 -9.99 7.29
N ILE A 83 -13.07 -9.80 5.97
CA ILE A 83 -14.24 -10.10 5.16
C ILE A 83 -14.38 -11.62 5.06
N ARG A 84 -15.55 -12.11 5.38
CA ARG A 84 -15.85 -13.55 5.37
C ARG A 84 -16.72 -13.90 4.18
N ILE A 85 -16.50 -15.10 3.66
CA ILE A 85 -17.37 -15.71 2.64
C ILE A 85 -18.31 -16.65 3.36
N GLY A 86 -19.61 -16.47 3.16
CA GLY A 86 -20.65 -17.27 3.78
C GLY A 86 -21.28 -16.64 5.02
N ALA A 87 -22.28 -17.32 5.59
CA ALA A 87 -22.94 -16.89 6.81
C ALA A 87 -22.09 -17.25 8.05
N ASP A 88 -22.14 -16.39 9.07
CA ASP A 88 -21.58 -16.75 10.37
C ASP A 88 -22.28 -18.02 10.94
N ALA A 89 -21.51 -18.84 11.64
CA ALA A 89 -22.08 -20.00 12.33
C ALA A 89 -23.17 -19.51 13.30
N VAL A 90 -24.38 -20.02 13.12
CA VAL A 90 -25.51 -19.71 14.02
C VAL A 90 -25.17 -20.25 15.40
N THR A 91 -24.98 -19.38 16.37
CA THR A 91 -24.87 -19.80 17.78
C THR A 91 -26.20 -20.33 18.23
N GLU A 92 -26.22 -21.42 18.99
CA GLU A 92 -27.44 -22.12 19.43
C GLU A 92 -28.48 -21.27 20.20
N ASN A 93 -28.15 -20.00 20.46
CA ASN A 93 -29.04 -19.08 21.16
C ASN A 93 -30.04 -18.33 20.27
N ASP A 94 -29.93 -18.45 18.93
CA ASP A 94 -30.84 -17.78 17.99
C ASP A 94 -31.99 -18.66 17.53
N LYS A 95 -32.68 -19.32 18.49
CA LYS A 95 -33.81 -20.21 18.22
C LYS A 95 -35.15 -19.51 17.93
N SER A 96 -35.12 -18.24 17.49
CA SER A 96 -36.37 -17.49 17.25
C SER A 96 -36.76 -17.31 15.79
N SER A 97 -36.11 -17.98 14.85
CA SER A 97 -36.42 -17.85 13.41
C SER A 97 -36.88 -19.20 12.83
N GLU A 98 -38.16 -19.30 12.47
CA GLU A 98 -38.80 -20.45 11.81
C GLU A 98 -38.38 -20.61 10.32
N CYS A 99 -37.17 -20.31 9.95
CA CYS A 99 -36.66 -20.56 8.60
C CYS A 99 -35.85 -21.86 8.60
N PRO A 100 -36.06 -22.80 7.65
CA PRO A 100 -35.36 -24.08 7.64
C PRO A 100 -33.85 -23.84 7.52
N THR A 101 -33.15 -24.13 8.60
CA THR A 101 -31.71 -23.92 8.71
C THR A 101 -30.96 -24.93 7.84
N VAL A 102 -30.35 -24.47 6.76
CA VAL A 102 -29.32 -25.27 6.08
C VAL A 102 -28.11 -25.30 7.00
N THR A 103 -27.97 -26.38 7.77
CA THR A 103 -26.77 -26.65 8.57
C THR A 103 -25.58 -26.93 7.65
N LYS A 104 -24.96 -25.88 7.16
CA LYS A 104 -23.60 -25.98 6.62
C LYS A 104 -22.64 -25.72 7.76
N THR A 105 -22.06 -26.76 8.29
CA THR A 105 -20.90 -26.76 9.20
C THR A 105 -19.62 -26.42 8.43
N GLU A 106 -19.60 -25.34 7.70
CA GLU A 106 -18.38 -24.82 7.11
C GLU A 106 -17.87 -23.69 8.03
N THR A 107 -16.67 -23.87 8.55
CA THR A 107 -15.95 -22.78 9.23
C THR A 107 -15.87 -21.58 8.30
N PRO A 108 -16.32 -20.40 8.74
CA PRO A 108 -16.31 -19.21 7.88
C PRO A 108 -14.89 -18.99 7.38
N GLN A 109 -14.73 -18.98 6.07
CA GLN A 109 -13.43 -18.73 5.44
C GLN A 109 -13.28 -17.22 5.19
N ASN A 110 -12.20 -16.65 5.69
CA ASN A 110 -11.88 -15.25 5.40
C ASN A 110 -11.55 -15.11 3.90
N TYR A 111 -12.04 -14.04 3.32
CA TYR A 111 -11.71 -13.67 1.96
C TYR A 111 -10.24 -13.29 1.87
N ARG A 112 -9.54 -13.80 0.87
CA ARG A 112 -8.17 -13.40 0.54
C ARG A 112 -8.16 -12.63 -0.78
N PRO A 113 -7.59 -11.42 -0.82
CA PRO A 113 -7.50 -10.63 -2.05
C PRO A 113 -6.74 -11.40 -3.15
N TRP A 114 -7.19 -11.27 -4.39
CA TRP A 114 -6.60 -11.99 -5.52
C TRP A 114 -5.07 -11.84 -5.64
N TYR A 115 -4.53 -10.66 -5.37
CA TYR A 115 -3.10 -10.43 -5.47
C TYR A 115 -2.27 -11.27 -4.47
N SER A 116 -2.87 -11.65 -3.34
CA SER A 116 -2.20 -12.51 -2.34
C SER A 116 -2.02 -13.96 -2.79
N THR A 117 -2.64 -14.35 -3.92
CA THR A 117 -2.37 -15.64 -4.57
C THR A 117 -1.16 -15.58 -5.49
N ARG A 118 -0.71 -14.37 -5.87
CA ARG A 118 0.43 -14.15 -6.77
C ARG A 118 1.70 -13.77 -6.02
N PHE A 119 1.56 -13.16 -4.85
CA PHE A 119 2.67 -12.69 -4.04
C PHE A 119 2.54 -13.23 -2.64
N SER A 120 3.65 -13.70 -2.08
CA SER A 120 3.73 -14.26 -0.73
C SER A 120 4.26 -13.27 0.32
N SER A 121 4.86 -12.15 -0.13
CA SER A 121 5.44 -11.14 0.75
C SER A 121 5.45 -9.76 0.11
N ILE A 122 5.69 -8.75 0.95
CA ILE A 122 5.91 -7.36 0.52
C ILE A 122 7.18 -7.23 -0.34
N ASP A 123 8.21 -8.03 -0.06
CA ASP A 123 9.47 -8.03 -0.81
C ASP A 123 9.27 -8.51 -2.24
N GLU A 124 8.44 -9.52 -2.45
CA GLU A 124 8.08 -9.98 -3.80
C GLU A 124 7.35 -8.90 -4.58
N ILE A 125 6.42 -8.19 -3.94
CA ILE A 125 5.71 -7.07 -4.57
C ILE A 125 6.69 -5.95 -4.93
N ALA A 126 7.57 -5.55 -4.01
CA ALA A 126 8.55 -4.51 -4.24
C ALA A 126 9.51 -4.88 -5.38
N THR A 127 9.99 -6.12 -5.39
CA THR A 127 10.87 -6.65 -6.46
C THR A 127 10.15 -6.68 -7.82
N TYR A 128 8.91 -7.17 -7.84
CA TYR A 128 8.11 -7.20 -9.05
C TYR A 128 7.86 -5.77 -9.57
N TRP A 129 7.48 -4.85 -8.69
CA TRP A 129 7.22 -3.46 -9.05
C TRP A 129 8.47 -2.79 -9.64
N SER A 130 9.63 -2.91 -8.98
CA SER A 130 10.88 -2.33 -9.46
C SER A 130 11.31 -2.92 -10.82
N SER A 131 11.24 -4.25 -10.98
CA SER A 131 11.65 -4.92 -12.22
C SER A 131 10.68 -4.69 -13.39
N GLN A 132 9.41 -4.45 -13.12
CA GLN A 132 8.38 -4.28 -14.14
C GLN A 132 7.90 -2.84 -14.32
N TYR A 133 8.50 -1.89 -13.62
CA TYR A 133 8.02 -0.51 -13.59
C TYR A 133 7.77 0.08 -14.98
N ASP A 134 8.77 0.03 -15.86
CA ASP A 134 8.65 0.64 -17.18
C ASP A 134 7.60 -0.07 -18.06
N ASN A 135 7.51 -1.40 -17.97
CA ASN A 135 6.48 -2.17 -18.66
C ASN A 135 5.07 -1.83 -18.16
N LEU A 136 4.89 -1.73 -16.84
CA LEU A 136 3.61 -1.39 -16.22
C LEU A 136 3.22 0.05 -16.53
N LYS A 137 4.17 0.98 -16.47
CA LYS A 137 3.98 2.38 -16.85
C LYS A 137 3.51 2.49 -18.30
N ASN A 138 4.25 1.88 -19.23
CA ASN A 138 3.89 1.90 -20.65
C ASN A 138 2.50 1.33 -20.92
N LYS A 139 2.13 0.23 -20.25
CA LYS A 139 0.79 -0.36 -20.36
C LYS A 139 -0.29 0.58 -19.82
N THR A 140 -0.02 1.24 -18.70
CA THR A 140 -0.96 2.21 -18.11
C THR A 140 -1.15 3.42 -19.02
N GLU A 141 -0.06 3.96 -19.56
CA GLU A 141 -0.10 5.07 -20.51
C GLU A 141 -0.84 4.67 -21.80
N LEU A 142 -0.56 3.49 -22.35
CA LEU A 142 -1.28 2.96 -23.52
C LEU A 142 -2.77 2.83 -23.24
N PHE A 143 -3.14 2.25 -22.10
CA PHE A 143 -4.54 2.13 -21.70
C PHE A 143 -5.20 3.50 -21.60
N THR A 144 -4.59 4.45 -20.90
CA THR A 144 -5.12 5.80 -20.70
C THR A 144 -5.31 6.49 -22.05
N ASN A 145 -4.29 6.50 -22.90
CA ASN A 145 -4.35 7.14 -24.20
C ASN A 145 -5.44 6.52 -25.09
N THR A 146 -5.54 5.19 -25.10
CA THR A 146 -6.57 4.50 -25.89
C THR A 146 -7.98 4.75 -25.34
N PHE A 147 -8.14 4.77 -24.01
CA PHE A 147 -9.42 4.98 -23.37
C PHE A 147 -9.98 6.39 -23.62
N TYR A 148 -9.11 7.41 -23.61
CA TYR A 148 -9.52 8.79 -23.88
C TYR A 148 -9.51 9.16 -25.35
N ASP A 149 -8.98 8.32 -26.25
CA ASP A 149 -9.08 8.49 -27.71
C ASP A 149 -10.44 8.00 -28.19
N THR A 150 -11.44 8.86 -28.04
CA THR A 150 -12.86 8.53 -28.30
C THR A 150 -13.60 9.73 -28.87
N THR A 151 -14.68 9.46 -29.61
CA THR A 151 -15.62 10.47 -30.12
C THR A 151 -16.79 10.76 -29.16
N LEU A 152 -16.82 10.09 -27.99
CA LEU A 152 -17.85 10.36 -26.98
C LEU A 152 -17.60 11.70 -26.29
N PRO A 153 -18.64 12.37 -25.78
CA PRO A 153 -18.49 13.57 -24.96
C PRO A 153 -17.61 13.32 -23.73
N ALA A 154 -16.80 14.31 -23.38
CA ALA A 154 -15.84 14.21 -22.27
C ALA A 154 -16.53 13.85 -20.94
N GLU A 155 -17.72 14.39 -20.70
CA GLU A 155 -18.50 14.15 -19.47
C GLU A 155 -18.89 12.68 -19.31
N ILE A 156 -19.17 11.98 -20.43
CA ILE A 156 -19.48 10.55 -20.41
C ILE A 156 -18.21 9.76 -20.08
N ILE A 157 -17.08 10.12 -20.68
CA ILE A 157 -15.81 9.43 -20.45
C ILE A 157 -15.36 9.63 -19.01
N ASP A 158 -15.48 10.83 -18.46
CA ASP A 158 -15.13 11.11 -17.08
C ASP A 158 -16.01 10.33 -16.08
N ALA A 159 -17.32 10.24 -16.36
CA ALA A 159 -18.23 9.46 -15.51
C ALA A 159 -17.89 7.96 -15.53
N VAL A 160 -17.51 7.41 -16.68
CA VAL A 160 -17.10 6.00 -16.79
C VAL A 160 -15.73 5.78 -16.16
N SER A 161 -14.76 6.66 -16.40
CA SER A 161 -13.39 6.52 -15.91
C SER A 161 -13.31 6.52 -14.39
N SER A 162 -14.12 7.34 -13.74
CA SER A 162 -14.18 7.42 -12.27
C SER A 162 -14.65 6.12 -11.61
N ASN A 163 -15.35 5.26 -12.35
CA ASN A 163 -15.89 3.99 -11.85
C ASN A 163 -15.08 2.75 -12.29
N LEU A 164 -14.06 2.90 -13.15
CA LEU A 164 -13.28 1.76 -13.66
C LEU A 164 -12.57 0.98 -12.56
N SER A 165 -12.19 1.63 -11.45
CA SER A 165 -11.57 0.97 -10.31
C SER A 165 -12.45 -0.10 -9.68
N ILE A 166 -13.78 0.02 -9.77
CA ILE A 166 -14.75 -0.96 -9.25
C ILE A 166 -14.55 -2.33 -9.89
N LEU A 167 -14.15 -2.39 -11.15
CA LEU A 167 -13.92 -3.66 -11.87
C LEU A 167 -12.74 -4.47 -11.31
N LYS A 168 -11.90 -3.85 -10.49
CA LYS A 168 -10.72 -4.47 -9.88
C LYS A 168 -10.68 -4.30 -8.36
N SER A 169 -11.70 -3.68 -7.79
CA SER A 169 -11.79 -3.52 -6.34
C SER A 169 -12.09 -4.87 -5.69
N PRO A 170 -11.39 -5.24 -4.61
CA PRO A 170 -11.69 -6.43 -3.83
C PRO A 170 -12.94 -6.28 -2.93
N THR A 171 -13.63 -5.16 -3.01
CA THR A 171 -14.77 -4.84 -2.13
C THR A 171 -16.12 -5.36 -2.65
N VAL A 172 -16.11 -6.27 -3.61
CA VAL A 172 -17.33 -6.95 -4.09
C VAL A 172 -17.21 -8.42 -3.84
#